data_3e1b552cf35ed40a268af5901db5ae34
#
_entry.id   3e1b552cf35ed40a268af5901db5ae34
#
_cell.length_a   1.000
_cell.length_b   1.000
_cell.length_c   1.000
_cell.angle_alpha   90.00
_cell.angle_beta   90.00
_cell.angle_gamma   90.00
#
_symmetry.space_group_name_H-M   'P 1'
#
loop_
_entity.id
_entity.type
_entity.pdbx_description
1 polymer ?
#
loop_
_entity_poly.entity_id
_entity_poly.type
_entity_poly.pdbx_seq_one_letter_code
_entity_poly.pdbx_strand_id
1 'polypeptide(L)'
;MIDAVIFDLDGVLVDSESLWDQSRREVVEETGGRWLPDATEAMLGMSSTEWSAFLHDRLGVPLPPDEISDTVVERVLAHYRERLPLVPGAVAAVRRMAERARLGLASSANRPVIDAALALAEVDNLFEVTVSSEEVARGKPAPDVYLEAARRMAVSPAVCAVIEDSANGIRSGLAAGMTVVAIPNPHFAPPPELLRSAAAVLSTIDDLTPEVLT
;
A
#
# COMPACT_ATOMS: atom_id res chain seq x y z
N MET A 1 -20.05 -9.93 -11.36
CA MET A 1 -20.39 -9.15 -10.13
C MET A 1 -19.18 -9.26 -9.20
N ILE A 2 -18.74 -8.19 -8.60
CA ILE A 2 -17.64 -8.18 -7.65
C ILE A 2 -18.14 -8.66 -6.28
N ASP A 3 -17.46 -9.66 -5.72
CA ASP A 3 -17.81 -10.26 -4.42
C ASP A 3 -16.88 -9.78 -3.31
N ALA A 4 -15.66 -9.37 -3.65
CA ALA A 4 -14.67 -8.88 -2.70
C ALA A 4 -13.96 -7.64 -3.22
N VAL A 5 -13.62 -6.72 -2.30
CA VAL A 5 -12.81 -5.53 -2.58
C VAL A 5 -11.54 -5.59 -1.74
N ILE A 6 -10.41 -5.52 -2.39
CA ILE A 6 -9.09 -5.56 -1.75
C ILE A 6 -8.45 -4.19 -1.86
N PHE A 7 -8.28 -3.51 -0.75
CA PHE A 7 -7.68 -2.19 -0.69
C PHE A 7 -6.16 -2.29 -0.57
N ASP A 8 -5.44 -1.38 -1.22
CA ASP A 8 -4.12 -1.02 -0.75
C ASP A 8 -4.22 -0.12 0.49
N LEU A 9 -3.11 0.09 1.19
CA LEU A 9 -3.02 0.93 2.38
C LEU A 9 -2.48 2.31 2.04
N ASP A 10 -1.19 2.35 1.61
CA ASP A 10 -0.45 3.59 1.42
C ASP A 10 -0.91 4.31 0.15
N GLY A 11 -1.27 5.58 0.27
CA GLY A 11 -1.85 6.37 -0.84
C GLY A 11 -3.35 6.14 -1.07
N VAL A 12 -3.93 5.06 -0.53
CA VAL A 12 -5.38 4.77 -0.64
C VAL A 12 -6.12 5.07 0.66
N LEU A 13 -5.67 4.51 1.78
CA LEU A 13 -6.28 4.73 3.09
C LEU A 13 -5.48 5.73 3.93
N VAL A 14 -4.17 5.72 3.80
CA VAL A 14 -3.23 6.54 4.58
C VAL A 14 -2.30 7.29 3.62
N ASP A 15 -2.21 8.61 3.75
CA ASP A 15 -1.25 9.46 3.02
C ASP A 15 0.11 9.43 3.72
N SER A 16 0.79 8.31 3.61
CA SER A 16 1.99 7.98 4.39
C SER A 16 3.31 8.23 3.67
N GLU A 17 3.31 8.49 2.37
CA GLU A 17 4.52 8.57 1.54
C GLU A 17 5.58 9.52 2.13
N SER A 18 5.14 10.73 2.55
CA SER A 18 6.03 11.72 3.16
C SER A 18 6.64 11.25 4.48
N LEU A 19 5.89 10.49 5.28
CA LEU A 19 6.37 9.94 6.55
C LEU A 19 7.39 8.82 6.33
N TRP A 20 7.14 7.96 5.35
CA TRP A 20 8.10 6.93 4.95
C TRP A 20 9.41 7.55 4.44
N ASP A 21 9.33 8.57 3.56
CA ASP A 21 10.52 9.27 3.05
C ASP A 21 11.30 9.95 4.18
N GLN A 22 10.59 10.68 5.04
CA GLN A 22 11.19 11.34 6.21
C GLN A 22 11.87 10.33 7.13
N SER A 23 11.18 9.25 7.52
CA SER A 23 11.71 8.24 8.43
C SER A 23 12.97 7.55 7.88
N ARG A 24 12.97 7.22 6.57
CA ARG A 24 14.16 6.65 5.90
C ARG A 24 15.32 7.65 5.87
N ARG A 25 15.04 8.91 5.53
CA ARG A 25 16.05 9.98 5.47
C ARG A 25 16.72 10.22 6.81
N GLU A 26 15.93 10.28 7.88
CA GLU A 26 16.43 10.43 9.23
C GLU A 26 17.38 9.27 9.63
N VAL A 27 17.00 8.03 9.31
CA VAL A 27 17.88 6.85 9.57
C VAL A 27 19.18 6.97 8.79
N VAL A 28 19.14 7.35 7.52
CA VAL A 28 20.36 7.53 6.71
C VAL A 28 21.26 8.61 7.30
N GLU A 29 20.71 9.76 7.67
CA GLU A 29 21.48 10.90 8.20
C GLU A 29 22.09 10.57 9.57
N GLU A 30 21.34 9.98 10.48
CA GLU A 30 21.80 9.64 11.84
C GLU A 30 22.86 8.53 11.85
N THR A 31 22.81 7.63 10.90
CA THR A 31 23.78 6.52 10.79
C THR A 31 25.03 6.86 9.97
N GLY A 32 25.10 8.09 9.43
CA GLY A 32 26.24 8.58 8.65
C GLY A 32 26.21 8.13 7.16
N GLY A 33 25.07 7.63 6.70
CA GLY A 33 24.83 7.38 5.29
C GLY A 33 24.64 8.70 4.49
N ARG A 34 24.47 8.58 3.18
CA ARG A 34 24.28 9.73 2.30
C ARG A 34 22.99 9.60 1.48
N TRP A 35 22.04 10.51 1.71
CA TRP A 35 20.86 10.60 0.88
C TRP A 35 21.18 11.07 -0.54
N LEU A 36 20.74 10.34 -1.55
CA LEU A 36 20.91 10.67 -2.96
C LEU A 36 19.68 11.42 -3.49
N PRO A 37 19.84 12.33 -4.49
CA PRO A 37 18.74 13.13 -5.01
C PRO A 37 17.57 12.32 -5.60
N ASP A 38 17.84 11.12 -6.13
CA ASP A 38 16.90 10.20 -6.75
C ASP A 38 16.39 9.09 -5.79
N ALA A 39 16.83 9.11 -4.53
CA ALA A 39 16.54 8.03 -3.59
C ALA A 39 15.03 7.85 -3.33
N THR A 40 14.29 8.93 -3.13
CA THR A 40 12.84 8.89 -2.91
C THR A 40 12.14 8.20 -4.09
N GLU A 41 12.42 8.65 -5.31
CA GLU A 41 11.81 8.11 -6.53
C GLU A 41 12.18 6.64 -6.76
N ALA A 42 13.45 6.30 -6.49
CA ALA A 42 13.95 4.93 -6.64
C ALA A 42 13.25 3.94 -5.70
N MET A 43 12.84 4.37 -4.52
CA MET A 43 12.21 3.50 -3.51
C MET A 43 10.68 3.42 -3.62
N LEU A 44 10.05 4.17 -4.52
CA LEU A 44 8.59 4.12 -4.69
C LEU A 44 8.09 2.71 -5.02
N GLY A 45 7.21 2.21 -4.16
CA GLY A 45 6.59 0.88 -4.32
C GLY A 45 7.50 -0.30 -4.02
N MET A 46 8.72 -0.08 -3.51
CA MET A 46 9.57 -1.16 -3.00
C MET A 46 8.99 -1.79 -1.75
N SER A 47 9.15 -3.10 -1.61
CA SER A 47 8.92 -3.82 -0.35
C SER A 47 9.94 -3.41 0.71
N SER A 48 9.66 -3.74 1.99
CA SER A 48 10.58 -3.48 3.10
C SER A 48 11.96 -4.09 2.88
N THR A 49 12.03 -5.28 2.35
CA THR A 49 13.29 -5.97 2.01
C THR A 49 14.08 -5.22 0.93
N GLU A 50 13.38 -4.68 -0.08
CA GLU A 50 14.03 -3.98 -1.20
C GLU A 50 14.57 -2.61 -0.78
N TRP A 51 13.74 -1.76 -0.13
CA TRP A 51 14.21 -0.43 0.25
C TRP A 51 15.22 -0.47 1.41
N SER A 52 15.15 -1.42 2.34
CA SER A 52 16.16 -1.53 3.40
C SER A 52 17.51 -1.98 2.85
N ALA A 53 17.52 -2.91 1.89
CA ALA A 53 18.74 -3.26 1.14
C ALA A 53 19.27 -2.05 0.34
N PHE A 54 18.39 -1.25 -0.28
CA PHE A 54 18.81 -0.04 -0.98
C PHE A 54 19.46 0.98 -0.04
N LEU A 55 18.93 1.19 1.17
CA LEU A 55 19.54 2.07 2.17
C LEU A 55 20.93 1.58 2.57
N HIS A 56 21.08 0.27 2.77
CA HIS A 56 22.37 -0.35 3.09
C HIS A 56 23.38 -0.22 1.94
N ASP A 57 23.02 -0.73 0.76
CA ASP A 57 23.94 -0.92 -0.37
C ASP A 57 24.24 0.39 -1.11
N ARG A 58 23.24 1.28 -1.26
CA ARG A 58 23.34 2.46 -2.11
C ARG A 58 23.50 3.75 -1.33
N LEU A 59 22.90 3.85 -0.14
CA LEU A 59 22.99 5.07 0.68
C LEU A 59 24.02 4.95 1.80
N GLY A 60 24.64 3.76 1.97
CA GLY A 60 25.76 3.54 2.87
C GLY A 60 25.38 3.47 4.35
N VAL A 61 24.15 3.08 4.67
CA VAL A 61 23.75 2.83 6.06
C VAL A 61 24.50 1.60 6.60
N PRO A 62 25.27 1.72 7.70
CA PRO A 62 26.14 0.63 8.17
C PRO A 62 25.42 -0.44 9.00
N LEU A 63 24.07 -0.42 9.04
CA LEU A 63 23.25 -1.41 9.71
C LEU A 63 22.82 -2.51 8.73
N PRO A 64 22.55 -3.75 9.19
CA PRO A 64 21.93 -4.79 8.38
C PRO A 64 20.53 -4.35 7.89
N PRO A 65 20.08 -4.82 6.71
CA PRO A 65 18.77 -4.42 6.15
C PRO A 65 17.57 -4.66 7.06
N ASP A 66 17.56 -5.73 7.84
CA ASP A 66 16.52 -6.04 8.81
C ASP A 66 16.49 -5.01 9.95
N GLU A 67 17.63 -4.63 10.53
CA GLU A 67 17.70 -3.58 11.55
C GLU A 67 17.31 -2.19 11.00
N ILE A 68 17.67 -1.91 9.73
CA ILE A 68 17.23 -0.68 9.05
C ILE A 68 15.70 -0.66 8.94
N SER A 69 15.13 -1.78 8.48
CA SER A 69 13.67 -1.92 8.35
C SER A 69 12.97 -1.68 9.69
N ASP A 70 13.42 -2.36 10.74
CA ASP A 70 12.83 -2.23 12.08
C ASP A 70 12.91 -0.79 12.59
N THR A 71 14.07 -0.13 12.43
CA THR A 71 14.25 1.26 12.87
C THR A 71 13.34 2.23 12.13
N VAL A 72 13.20 2.10 10.81
CA VAL A 72 12.30 2.94 10.01
C VAL A 72 10.83 2.70 10.39
N VAL A 73 10.43 1.43 10.55
CA VAL A 73 9.08 1.04 10.96
C VAL A 73 8.72 1.63 12.32
N GLU A 74 9.62 1.57 13.29
CA GLU A 74 9.39 2.17 14.61
C GLU A 74 9.11 3.68 14.53
N ARG A 75 9.80 4.41 13.65
CA ARG A 75 9.56 5.85 13.41
C ARG A 75 8.20 6.11 12.75
N VAL A 76 7.88 5.36 11.72
CA VAL A 76 6.55 5.45 11.08
C VAL A 76 5.44 5.20 12.10
N LEU A 77 5.58 4.18 12.95
CA LEU A 77 4.64 3.89 14.02
C LEU A 77 4.56 5.00 15.07
N ALA A 78 5.67 5.67 15.40
CA ALA A 78 5.66 6.82 16.28
C ALA A 78 4.85 7.97 15.69
N HIS A 79 5.07 8.30 14.41
CA HIS A 79 4.27 9.31 13.70
C HIS A 79 2.78 8.95 13.67
N TYR A 80 2.42 7.68 13.41
CA TYR A 80 1.02 7.24 13.40
C TYR A 80 0.33 7.39 14.75
N ARG A 81 1.06 7.14 15.86
CA ARG A 81 0.53 7.35 17.23
C ARG A 81 0.30 8.83 17.54
N GLU A 82 1.13 9.72 17.00
CA GLU A 82 0.91 11.16 17.14
C GLU A 82 -0.27 11.62 16.28
N ARG A 83 -0.29 11.21 15.02
CA ARG A 83 -1.35 11.54 14.08
C ARG A 83 -1.30 10.61 12.87
N LEU A 84 -2.30 9.75 12.73
CA LEU A 84 -2.48 8.95 11.52
C LEU A 84 -2.92 9.86 10.36
N PRO A 85 -2.16 9.96 9.25
CA PRO A 85 -2.50 10.82 8.12
C PRO A 85 -3.50 10.11 7.19
N LEU A 86 -4.76 9.98 7.61
CA LEU A 86 -5.80 9.37 6.80
C LEU A 86 -6.03 10.16 5.51
N VAL A 87 -6.19 9.46 4.40
CA VAL A 87 -6.71 10.04 3.16
C VAL A 87 -8.14 10.54 3.44
N PRO A 88 -8.48 11.81 3.10
CA PRO A 88 -9.83 12.31 3.29
C PRO A 88 -10.87 11.39 2.65
N GLY A 89 -11.91 11.00 3.41
CA GLY A 89 -12.95 10.09 2.96
C GLY A 89 -12.64 8.59 3.08
N ALA A 90 -11.40 8.17 3.36
CA ALA A 90 -10.99 6.76 3.37
C ALA A 90 -11.86 5.88 4.30
N VAL A 91 -12.02 6.29 5.55
CA VAL A 91 -12.85 5.53 6.53
C VAL A 91 -14.29 5.41 6.06
N ALA A 92 -14.87 6.49 5.51
CA ALA A 92 -16.22 6.45 4.98
C ALA A 92 -16.34 5.52 3.76
N ALA A 93 -15.36 5.53 2.88
CA ALA A 93 -15.32 4.63 1.72
C ALA A 93 -15.20 3.15 2.14
N VAL A 94 -14.32 2.81 3.08
CA VAL A 94 -14.20 1.45 3.62
C VAL A 94 -15.53 0.97 4.20
N ARG A 95 -16.18 1.80 5.05
CA ARG A 95 -17.49 1.46 5.64
C ARG A 95 -18.57 1.27 4.59
N ARG A 96 -18.62 2.16 3.60
CA ARG A 96 -19.57 2.07 2.47
C ARG A 96 -19.38 0.77 1.66
N MET A 97 -18.15 0.39 1.39
CA MET A 97 -17.85 -0.82 0.65
C MET A 97 -18.14 -2.09 1.46
N ALA A 98 -17.92 -2.07 2.79
CA ALA A 98 -18.23 -3.18 3.68
C ALA A 98 -19.72 -3.55 3.72
N GLU A 99 -20.62 -2.63 3.37
CA GLU A 99 -22.06 -2.91 3.27
C GLU A 99 -22.42 -3.73 2.02
N ARG A 100 -21.53 -3.87 1.05
CA ARG A 100 -21.82 -4.44 -0.28
C ARG A 100 -20.89 -5.56 -0.71
N ALA A 101 -19.69 -5.63 -0.15
CA ALA A 101 -18.67 -6.60 -0.51
C ALA A 101 -17.87 -7.04 0.72
N ARG A 102 -17.25 -8.19 0.62
CA ARG A 102 -16.24 -8.65 1.59
C ARG A 102 -14.97 -7.83 1.39
N LEU A 103 -14.33 -7.40 2.48
CA LEU A 103 -13.14 -6.58 2.39
C LEU A 103 -11.87 -7.34 2.71
N GLY A 104 -10.83 -7.11 1.90
CA GLY A 104 -9.46 -7.49 2.14
C GLY A 104 -8.55 -6.27 2.05
N LEU A 105 -7.35 -6.39 2.61
CA LEU A 105 -6.29 -5.41 2.44
C LEU A 105 -5.00 -6.12 2.02
N ALA A 106 -4.26 -5.53 1.07
CA ALA A 106 -3.00 -6.06 0.58
C ALA A 106 -2.01 -4.91 0.31
N SER A 107 -0.96 -4.81 1.13
CA SER A 107 -0.04 -3.69 1.14
C SER A 107 1.43 -4.12 1.05
N SER A 108 2.28 -3.21 0.56
CA SER A 108 3.74 -3.33 0.61
C SER A 108 4.31 -2.99 2.00
N ALA A 109 3.52 -2.41 2.88
CA ALA A 109 3.94 -2.05 4.23
C ALA A 109 4.19 -3.28 5.12
N ASN A 110 5.03 -3.08 6.12
CA ASN A 110 5.33 -4.06 7.16
C ASN A 110 4.08 -4.38 7.99
N ARG A 111 3.97 -5.63 8.45
CA ARG A 111 2.82 -6.09 9.25
C ARG A 111 2.45 -5.14 10.40
N PRO A 112 3.39 -4.68 11.27
CA PRO A 112 3.04 -3.78 12.37
C PRO A 112 2.44 -2.45 11.93
N VAL A 113 2.83 -1.94 10.74
CA VAL A 113 2.31 -0.67 10.20
C VAL A 113 0.86 -0.85 9.73
N ILE A 114 0.57 -1.96 9.04
CA ILE A 114 -0.79 -2.31 8.62
C ILE A 114 -1.72 -2.39 9.85
N ASP A 115 -1.32 -3.17 10.85
CA ASP A 115 -2.13 -3.41 12.04
C ASP A 115 -2.39 -2.10 12.81
N ALA A 116 -1.36 -1.26 12.97
CA ALA A 116 -1.49 0.04 13.63
C ALA A 116 -2.39 1.00 12.86
N ALA A 117 -2.24 1.08 11.54
CA ALA A 117 -3.04 1.96 10.69
C ALA A 117 -4.53 1.63 10.78
N LEU A 118 -4.88 0.35 10.63
CA LEU A 118 -6.27 -0.11 10.67
C LEU A 118 -6.90 0.07 12.05
N ALA A 119 -6.17 -0.24 13.12
CA ALA A 119 -6.63 -0.06 14.50
C ALA A 119 -6.86 1.42 14.84
N LEU A 120 -5.91 2.31 14.48
CA LEU A 120 -6.04 3.75 14.68
C LEU A 120 -7.15 4.39 13.83
N ALA A 121 -7.44 3.83 12.66
CA ALA A 121 -8.55 4.24 11.80
C ALA A 121 -9.90 3.66 12.26
N GLU A 122 -9.93 2.75 13.23
CA GLU A 122 -11.12 2.05 13.73
C GLU A 122 -11.90 1.33 12.60
N VAL A 123 -11.16 0.63 11.71
CA VAL A 123 -11.71 -0.14 10.59
C VAL A 123 -11.14 -1.57 10.51
N ASP A 124 -10.28 -1.97 11.42
CA ASP A 124 -9.63 -3.28 11.46
C ASP A 124 -10.64 -4.44 11.40
N ASN A 125 -11.75 -4.31 12.10
CA ASN A 125 -12.83 -5.30 12.16
C ASN A 125 -13.67 -5.42 10.87
N LEU A 126 -13.47 -4.53 9.90
CA LEU A 126 -14.17 -4.57 8.61
C LEU A 126 -13.42 -5.41 7.56
N PHE A 127 -12.14 -5.68 7.78
CA PHE A 127 -11.34 -6.49 6.88
C PHE A 127 -11.30 -7.95 7.33
N GLU A 128 -11.75 -8.87 6.47
CA GLU A 128 -11.67 -10.31 6.74
C GLU A 128 -10.22 -10.81 6.71
N VAL A 129 -9.41 -10.19 5.86
CA VAL A 129 -8.02 -10.57 5.61
C VAL A 129 -7.17 -9.33 5.39
N THR A 130 -5.98 -9.33 5.98
CA THR A 130 -4.92 -8.38 5.66
C THR A 130 -3.66 -9.14 5.27
N VAL A 131 -2.97 -8.69 4.22
CA VAL A 131 -1.73 -9.32 3.72
C VAL A 131 -0.65 -8.25 3.57
N SER A 132 0.50 -8.48 4.18
CA SER A 132 1.73 -7.74 3.93
C SER A 132 2.54 -8.41 2.82
N SER A 133 3.27 -7.64 2.00
CA SER A 133 4.23 -8.23 1.06
C SER A 133 5.36 -9.00 1.73
N GLU A 134 5.58 -8.84 3.02
CA GLU A 134 6.50 -9.69 3.81
C GLU A 134 6.03 -11.16 3.92
N GLU A 135 4.76 -11.43 3.65
CA GLU A 135 4.14 -12.76 3.78
C GLU A 135 4.10 -13.53 2.46
N VAL A 136 4.62 -12.94 1.39
CA VAL A 136 4.62 -13.52 0.03
C VAL A 136 6.02 -13.54 -0.57
N ALA A 137 6.19 -14.34 -1.63
CA ALA A 137 7.51 -14.51 -2.24
C ALA A 137 8.00 -13.25 -2.98
N ARG A 138 7.08 -12.47 -3.55
CA ARG A 138 7.39 -11.28 -4.35
C ARG A 138 6.38 -10.17 -4.06
N GLY A 139 6.90 -8.97 -3.78
CA GLY A 139 6.09 -7.76 -3.63
C GLY A 139 5.54 -7.25 -4.97
N LYS A 140 4.71 -6.20 -4.92
CA LYS A 140 4.21 -5.48 -6.09
C LYS A 140 5.41 -5.00 -6.95
N PRO A 141 5.42 -5.14 -8.27
CA PRO A 141 4.28 -5.38 -9.17
C PRO A 141 3.91 -6.86 -9.40
N ALA A 142 4.55 -7.84 -8.74
CA ALA A 142 4.10 -9.22 -8.82
C ALA A 142 2.69 -9.37 -8.19
N PRO A 143 1.86 -10.32 -8.68
CA PRO A 143 0.48 -10.46 -8.24
C PRO A 143 0.32 -11.13 -6.87
N ASP A 144 1.41 -11.56 -6.26
CA ASP A 144 1.45 -12.52 -5.14
C ASP A 144 0.62 -12.03 -3.94
N VAL A 145 0.73 -10.74 -3.57
CA VAL A 145 0.03 -10.18 -2.41
C VAL A 145 -1.50 -10.16 -2.61
N TYR A 146 -1.97 -9.83 -3.81
CA TYR A 146 -3.40 -9.84 -4.13
C TYR A 146 -3.95 -11.26 -4.30
N LEU A 147 -3.18 -12.16 -4.92
CA LEU A 147 -3.56 -13.57 -5.02
C LEU A 147 -3.64 -14.23 -3.64
N GLU A 148 -2.73 -13.90 -2.73
CA GLU A 148 -2.76 -14.40 -1.36
C GLU A 148 -3.97 -13.88 -0.59
N ALA A 149 -4.32 -12.60 -0.75
CA ALA A 149 -5.54 -12.04 -0.15
C ALA A 149 -6.79 -12.77 -0.65
N ALA A 150 -6.95 -12.95 -1.96
CA ALA A 150 -8.07 -13.69 -2.53
C ALA A 150 -8.12 -15.15 -2.05
N ARG A 151 -6.95 -15.82 -1.97
CA ARG A 151 -6.83 -17.18 -1.45
C ARG A 151 -7.29 -17.29 0.01
N ARG A 152 -6.85 -16.37 0.88
CA ARG A 152 -7.26 -16.34 2.30
C ARG A 152 -8.75 -16.06 2.46
N MET A 153 -9.30 -15.21 1.60
CA MET A 153 -10.74 -14.93 1.53
C MET A 153 -11.55 -16.08 0.90
N ALA A 154 -10.90 -17.08 0.32
CA ALA A 154 -11.54 -18.17 -0.43
C ALA A 154 -12.45 -17.67 -1.57
N VAL A 155 -11.99 -16.63 -2.33
CA VAL A 155 -12.68 -16.06 -3.49
C VAL A 155 -11.82 -16.19 -4.75
N SER A 156 -12.47 -16.26 -5.92
CA SER A 156 -11.77 -16.22 -7.20
C SER A 156 -11.23 -14.80 -7.47
N PRO A 157 -9.99 -14.64 -7.95
CA PRO A 157 -9.48 -13.32 -8.37
C PRO A 157 -10.39 -12.60 -9.37
N ALA A 158 -11.05 -13.33 -10.25
CA ALA A 158 -11.95 -12.77 -11.28
C ALA A 158 -13.19 -12.05 -10.71
N VAL A 159 -13.54 -12.28 -9.46
CA VAL A 159 -14.65 -11.59 -8.76
C VAL A 159 -14.13 -10.63 -7.68
N CYS A 160 -12.84 -10.29 -7.71
CA CYS A 160 -12.22 -9.30 -6.84
C CYS A 160 -12.00 -7.98 -7.56
N ALA A 161 -12.23 -6.88 -6.85
CA ALA A 161 -11.75 -5.57 -7.24
C ALA A 161 -10.58 -5.13 -6.34
N VAL A 162 -9.60 -4.45 -6.92
CA VAL A 162 -8.45 -3.87 -6.24
C VAL A 162 -8.58 -2.35 -6.29
N ILE A 163 -8.37 -1.69 -5.16
CA ILE A 163 -8.32 -0.22 -5.05
C ILE A 163 -6.86 0.18 -4.85
N GLU A 164 -6.31 0.99 -5.77
CA GLU A 164 -4.90 1.28 -5.86
C GLU A 164 -4.60 2.70 -6.33
N ASP A 165 -3.45 3.24 -5.90
CA ASP A 165 -2.97 4.57 -6.28
C ASP A 165 -1.70 4.53 -7.15
N SER A 166 -0.91 3.46 -7.03
CA SER A 166 0.47 3.35 -7.53
C SER A 166 0.58 2.55 -8.84
N ALA A 167 1.65 2.84 -9.60
CA ALA A 167 1.93 2.09 -10.84
C ALA A 167 2.22 0.60 -10.57
N ASN A 168 2.96 0.28 -9.51
CA ASN A 168 3.29 -1.10 -9.15
C ASN A 168 2.07 -1.86 -8.66
N GLY A 169 1.21 -1.23 -7.87
CA GLY A 169 0.00 -1.85 -7.39
C GLY A 169 -1.03 -2.10 -8.49
N ILE A 170 -1.23 -1.14 -9.41
CA ILE A 170 -2.10 -1.34 -10.59
C ILE A 170 -1.61 -2.53 -11.41
N ARG A 171 -0.29 -2.62 -11.71
CA ARG A 171 0.28 -3.77 -12.42
C ARG A 171 0.05 -5.08 -11.67
N SER A 172 0.21 -5.07 -10.35
CA SER A 172 0.00 -6.23 -9.49
C SER A 172 -1.46 -6.72 -9.54
N GLY A 173 -2.44 -5.82 -9.39
CA GLY A 173 -3.86 -6.14 -9.50
C GLY A 173 -4.24 -6.70 -10.87
N LEU A 174 -3.76 -6.06 -11.95
CA LEU A 174 -3.98 -6.55 -13.32
C LEU A 174 -3.35 -7.93 -13.55
N ALA A 175 -2.12 -8.14 -13.07
CA ALA A 175 -1.42 -9.42 -13.17
C ALA A 175 -2.11 -10.53 -12.34
N ALA A 176 -2.81 -10.16 -11.26
CA ALA A 176 -3.65 -11.07 -10.49
C ALA A 176 -4.96 -11.45 -11.20
N GLY A 177 -5.28 -10.82 -12.33
CA GLY A 177 -6.55 -11.01 -13.04
C GLY A 177 -7.76 -10.42 -12.35
N MET A 178 -7.55 -9.37 -11.56
CA MET A 178 -8.58 -8.66 -10.79
C MET A 178 -9.06 -7.40 -11.53
N THR A 179 -10.24 -6.92 -11.20
CA THR A 179 -10.73 -5.60 -11.63
C THR A 179 -9.97 -4.53 -10.85
N VAL A 180 -9.32 -3.59 -11.54
CA VAL A 180 -8.57 -2.52 -10.87
C VAL A 180 -9.32 -1.20 -10.96
N VAL A 181 -9.54 -0.56 -9.82
CA VAL A 181 -10.01 0.81 -9.68
C VAL A 181 -8.83 1.65 -9.20
N ALA A 182 -8.39 2.59 -10.02
CA ALA A 182 -7.26 3.45 -9.71
C ALA A 182 -7.73 4.77 -9.08
N ILE A 183 -7.04 5.20 -8.02
CA ILE A 183 -7.16 6.52 -7.41
C ILE A 183 -5.74 7.12 -7.41
N PRO A 184 -5.30 7.74 -8.53
CA PRO A 184 -3.90 8.10 -8.72
C PRO A 184 -3.39 9.07 -7.67
N ASN A 185 -2.22 8.76 -7.08
CA ASN A 185 -1.53 9.67 -6.20
C ASN A 185 -1.13 10.94 -6.98
N PRO A 186 -1.51 12.16 -6.54
CA PRO A 186 -1.24 13.39 -7.28
C PRO A 186 0.25 13.74 -7.37
N HIS A 187 1.08 13.23 -6.44
CA HIS A 187 2.52 13.49 -6.41
C HIS A 187 3.32 12.49 -7.25
N PHE A 188 2.81 11.26 -7.41
CA PHE A 188 3.49 10.16 -8.10
C PHE A 188 2.52 9.44 -9.04
N ALA A 189 1.84 10.20 -9.89
CA ALA A 189 0.79 9.67 -10.76
C ALA A 189 1.32 8.55 -11.67
N PRO A 190 0.61 7.41 -11.73
CA PRO A 190 0.93 6.34 -12.67
C PRO A 190 0.91 6.82 -14.12
N PRO A 191 1.71 6.21 -15.01
CA PRO A 191 1.70 6.55 -16.44
C PRO A 191 0.29 6.48 -17.06
N PRO A 192 -0.10 7.44 -17.93
CA PRO A 192 -1.45 7.48 -18.50
C PRO A 192 -1.87 6.22 -19.24
N GLU A 193 -0.92 5.52 -19.87
CA GLU A 193 -1.18 4.23 -20.55
C GLU A 193 -1.56 3.13 -19.55
N LEU A 194 -0.99 3.14 -18.34
CA LEU A 194 -1.32 2.19 -17.30
C LEU A 194 -2.70 2.50 -16.69
N LEU A 195 -3.01 3.76 -16.46
CA LEU A 195 -4.34 4.17 -15.99
C LEU A 195 -5.46 3.76 -16.95
N ARG A 196 -5.22 3.76 -18.27
CA ARG A 196 -6.19 3.25 -19.26
C ARG A 196 -6.46 1.75 -19.15
N SER A 197 -5.60 1.00 -18.47
CA SER A 197 -5.81 -0.44 -18.23
C SER A 197 -6.66 -0.73 -16.98
N ALA A 198 -6.89 0.26 -16.13
CA ALA A 198 -7.82 0.14 -15.01
C ALA A 198 -9.28 0.16 -15.52
N ALA A 199 -10.15 -0.54 -14.81
CA ALA A 199 -11.59 -0.55 -15.11
C ALA A 199 -12.25 0.80 -14.82
N ALA A 200 -11.75 1.53 -13.81
CA ALA A 200 -12.13 2.89 -13.50
C ALA A 200 -10.94 3.68 -12.95
N VAL A 201 -10.95 4.98 -13.20
CA VAL A 201 -10.00 5.94 -12.61
C VAL A 201 -10.82 7.01 -11.91
N LEU A 202 -10.66 7.10 -10.59
CA LEU A 202 -11.39 8.02 -9.73
C LEU A 202 -10.49 9.20 -9.35
N SER A 203 -11.09 10.35 -9.11
CA SER A 203 -10.35 11.54 -8.67
C SER A 203 -10.03 11.50 -7.18
N THR A 204 -10.93 10.92 -6.39
CA THR A 204 -10.81 10.80 -4.94
C THR A 204 -11.42 9.48 -4.47
N ILE A 205 -11.09 9.07 -3.25
CA ILE A 205 -11.70 7.87 -2.65
C ILE A 205 -13.18 8.07 -2.31
N ASP A 206 -13.67 9.30 -2.21
CA ASP A 206 -15.09 9.59 -2.03
C ASP A 206 -15.93 9.16 -3.23
N ASP A 207 -15.33 9.13 -4.44
CA ASP A 207 -15.97 8.67 -5.67
C ASP A 207 -16.11 7.14 -5.74
N LEU A 208 -15.47 6.39 -4.82
CA LEU A 208 -15.57 4.93 -4.75
C LEU A 208 -16.94 4.53 -4.20
N THR A 209 -17.84 4.18 -5.10
CA THR A 209 -19.18 3.69 -4.77
C THR A 209 -19.38 2.26 -5.29
N PRO A 210 -20.37 1.50 -4.79
CA PRO A 210 -20.64 0.15 -5.29
C PRO A 210 -20.94 0.09 -6.79
N GLU A 211 -21.48 1.15 -7.36
CA GLU A 211 -21.82 1.26 -8.78
C GLU A 211 -20.58 1.28 -9.69
N VAL A 212 -19.43 1.72 -9.17
CA VAL A 212 -18.15 1.71 -9.89
C VAL A 212 -17.67 0.27 -10.15
N LEU A 213 -18.17 -0.69 -9.37
CA LEU A 213 -17.75 -2.10 -9.42
C LEU A 213 -18.70 -3.00 -10.20
N THR A 214 -19.71 -2.45 -10.88
CA THR A 214 -20.73 -3.21 -11.62
C THR A 214 -20.43 -3.39 -13.11
#